data_90429ff162ad83ddab91721e87f18f62
#
_entry.id   90429ff162ad83ddab91721e87f18f62
#
_cell.length_a   1.000
_cell.length_b   1.000
_cell.length_c   1.000
_cell.angle_alpha   90.00
_cell.angle_beta   90.00
_cell.angle_gamma   90.00
#
_symmetry.space_group_name_H-M   'P 1'
#
loop_
_entity.id
_entity.type
_entity.pdbx_description
1 polymer ?
#
loop_
_entity_poly.entity_id
_entity_poly.type
_entity_poly.pdbx_seq_one_letter_code
_entity_poly.pdbx_strand_id
1 'polypeptide(L)' 'LKLNKMKELVDQIKAEYEVFAQNATAQVEKGNKAAGARARKAALNLMKLMKDFRKVSVEASK' A
#
# COMPACT_ATOMS: atom_id res chain seq x y z
N LEU A 1 -5.36 9.95 -18.85
CA LEU A 1 -5.00 8.69 -19.49
C LEU A 1 -4.81 7.58 -18.47
N LYS A 2 -5.05 6.35 -18.90
CA LYS A 2 -4.94 5.19 -18.00
C LYS A 2 -3.55 5.00 -17.43
N LEU A 3 -2.51 5.30 -18.21
CA LEU A 3 -1.13 5.18 -17.74
C LEU A 3 -0.81 6.15 -16.62
N ASN A 4 -1.35 7.38 -16.69
CA ASN A 4 -1.18 8.35 -15.61
C ASN A 4 -1.85 7.88 -14.34
N LYS A 5 -3.04 7.30 -14.46
CA LYS A 5 -3.75 6.76 -13.31
C LYS A 5 -3.00 5.59 -12.69
N MET A 6 -2.40 4.73 -13.53
CA MET A 6 -1.57 3.64 -13.04
C MET A 6 -0.37 4.16 -12.27
N LYS A 7 0.29 5.20 -12.79
CA LYS A 7 1.43 5.79 -12.12
C LYS A 7 1.04 6.34 -10.75
N GLU A 8 -0.08 7.04 -10.67
CA GLU A 8 -0.58 7.56 -9.39
C GLU A 8 -0.84 6.42 -8.41
N LEU A 9 -1.45 5.34 -8.87
CA LEU A 9 -1.71 4.18 -8.02
C LEU A 9 -0.42 3.55 -7.52
N VAL A 10 0.57 3.40 -8.39
CA VAL A 10 1.88 2.85 -8.00
C VAL A 10 2.54 3.74 -6.95
N ASP A 11 2.49 5.06 -7.15
CA ASP A 11 3.06 5.99 -6.19
C ASP A 11 2.37 5.90 -4.83
N GLN A 12 1.05 5.77 -4.83
CA GLN A 12 0.29 5.60 -3.59
C GLN A 12 0.63 4.29 -2.90
N ILE A 13 0.77 3.22 -3.67
CA ILE A 13 1.14 1.91 -3.13
C ILE A 13 2.51 1.97 -2.48
N LYS A 14 3.48 2.61 -3.13
CA LYS A 14 4.83 2.75 -2.57
C LYS A 14 4.82 3.54 -1.27
N ALA A 15 4.08 4.65 -1.24
CA ALA A 15 3.99 5.48 -0.03
C ALA A 15 3.34 4.71 1.12
N GLU A 16 2.26 3.99 0.84
CA GLU A 16 1.57 3.20 1.87
C GLU A 16 2.42 2.03 2.34
N TYR A 17 3.17 1.42 1.43
CA TYR A 17 4.08 0.34 1.77
C TYR A 17 5.16 0.82 2.76
N GLU A 18 5.71 2.02 2.54
CA GLU A 18 6.69 2.57 3.48
C GLU A 18 6.11 2.74 4.87
N VAL A 19 4.88 3.25 4.96
CA VAL A 19 4.20 3.38 6.25
C VAL A 19 4.04 2.01 6.90
N PHE A 20 3.61 1.03 6.13
CA PHE A 20 3.47 -0.33 6.62
C PHE A 20 4.81 -0.88 7.13
N ALA A 21 5.84 -0.78 6.30
CA ALA A 21 7.14 -1.37 6.63
C ALA A 21 7.73 -0.76 7.90
N GLN A 22 7.69 0.56 8.04
CA GLN A 22 8.21 1.24 9.22
C GLN A 22 7.48 0.82 10.49
N ASN A 23 6.15 0.76 10.42
CA ASN A 23 5.36 0.42 11.60
C ASN A 23 5.43 -1.07 11.93
N ALA A 24 5.46 -1.93 10.92
CA ALA A 24 5.64 -3.36 11.15
C ALA A 24 6.99 -3.66 11.80
N THR A 25 8.05 -3.00 11.33
CA THR A 25 9.38 -3.14 11.90
C THR A 25 9.39 -2.68 13.35
N ALA A 26 8.75 -1.56 13.66
CA ALA A 26 8.68 -1.05 15.03
C ALA A 26 7.96 -2.02 15.95
N GLN A 27 6.90 -2.67 15.46
CA GLN A 27 6.19 -3.67 16.24
C GLN A 27 7.08 -4.89 16.52
N VAL A 28 7.77 -5.39 15.49
CA VAL A 28 8.62 -6.57 15.61
C VAL A 28 9.83 -6.30 16.52
N GLU A 29 10.51 -5.18 16.30
CA GLU A 29 11.76 -4.91 16.99
C GLU A 29 11.57 -4.32 18.39
N LYS A 30 10.54 -3.50 18.58
CA LYS A 30 10.34 -2.76 19.83
C LYS A 30 9.08 -3.19 20.59
N GLY A 31 8.31 -4.11 20.04
CA GLY A 31 7.06 -4.53 20.64
C GLY A 31 6.03 -3.40 20.72
N ASN A 32 6.10 -2.43 19.82
CA ASN A 32 5.25 -1.25 19.85
C ASN A 32 3.85 -1.59 19.34
N LYS A 33 2.89 -1.63 20.26
CA LYS A 33 1.51 -2.01 19.92
C LYS A 33 0.81 -0.98 19.03
N ALA A 34 1.08 0.29 19.27
CA ALA A 34 0.50 1.35 18.44
C ALA A 34 1.01 1.27 17.01
N ALA A 35 2.30 0.94 16.84
CA ALA A 35 2.87 0.72 15.51
C ALA A 35 2.21 -0.46 14.82
N GLY A 36 1.92 -1.53 15.57
CA GLY A 36 1.20 -2.68 15.02
C GLY A 36 -0.17 -2.30 14.47
N ALA A 37 -0.90 -1.47 15.20
CA ALA A 37 -2.21 -1.00 14.74
C ALA A 37 -2.08 -0.19 13.45
N ARG A 38 -1.07 0.69 13.39
CA ARG A 38 -0.82 1.47 12.16
C ARG A 38 -0.41 0.59 11.01
N ALA A 39 0.40 -0.45 11.26
CA ALA A 39 0.79 -1.39 10.22
C ALA A 39 -0.40 -2.15 9.66
N ARG A 40 -1.32 -2.59 10.53
CA ARG A 40 -2.52 -3.28 10.07
C ARG A 40 -3.41 -2.38 9.23
N LYS A 41 -3.53 -1.12 9.61
CA LYS A 41 -4.30 -0.15 8.83
C LYS A 41 -3.67 0.08 7.47
N ALA A 42 -2.35 0.23 7.43
CA ALA A 42 -1.63 0.40 6.16
C ALA A 42 -1.78 -0.85 5.28
N ALA A 43 -1.73 -2.04 5.87
CA ALA A 43 -1.92 -3.27 5.13
C ALA A 43 -3.30 -3.33 4.47
N LEU A 44 -4.33 -2.87 5.18
CA LEU A 44 -5.68 -2.82 4.64
C LEU A 44 -5.77 -1.84 3.47
N ASN A 45 -5.15 -0.68 3.61
CA ASN A 45 -5.11 0.31 2.53
C ASN A 45 -4.36 -0.22 1.32
N LEU A 46 -3.24 -0.93 1.55
CA LEU A 46 -2.48 -1.56 0.48
C LEU A 46 -3.32 -2.57 -0.29
N MET A 47 -4.09 -3.37 0.42
CA MET A 47 -4.94 -4.36 -0.23
C MET A 47 -5.94 -3.69 -1.18
N LYS A 48 -6.54 -2.59 -0.76
CA LYS A 48 -7.47 -1.84 -1.59
C LYS A 48 -6.80 -1.24 -2.82
N LEU A 49 -5.63 -0.63 -2.61
CA LEU A 49 -4.88 -0.02 -3.70
C LEU A 49 -4.42 -1.06 -4.72
N MET A 50 -3.97 -2.20 -4.26
CA MET A 50 -3.53 -3.28 -5.15
C MET A 50 -4.68 -3.86 -5.95
N LYS A 51 -5.85 -3.94 -5.36
CA LYS A 51 -7.05 -4.38 -6.06
C LYS A 51 -7.38 -3.41 -7.21
N ASP A 52 -7.33 -2.11 -6.92
CA ASP A 52 -7.56 -1.09 -7.94
C ASP A 52 -6.50 -1.16 -9.03
N PHE A 53 -5.24 -1.38 -8.66
CA PHE A 53 -4.17 -1.51 -9.63
C PHE A 53 -4.42 -2.66 -10.60
N ARG A 54 -4.87 -3.79 -10.07
CA ARG A 54 -5.15 -4.96 -10.92
C ARG A 54 -6.18 -4.63 -12.00
N LYS A 55 -7.24 -3.91 -11.63
CA LYS A 55 -8.27 -3.50 -12.59
C LYS A 55 -7.72 -2.57 -13.65
N VAL A 56 -7.03 -1.54 -13.23
CA VAL A 56 -6.50 -0.53 -14.15
C VAL A 56 -5.45 -1.13 -15.06
N SER A 57 -4.61 -2.01 -14.52
CA SER A 57 -3.57 -2.68 -15.30
C SER A 57 -4.15 -3.55 -16.40
N VAL A 58 -5.20 -4.30 -16.11
CA VAL A 58 -5.87 -5.12 -17.12
C VAL A 58 -6.46 -4.25 -18.23
N GLU A 59 -7.12 -3.16 -17.86
CA GLU A 59 -7.70 -2.26 -18.84
C GLU A 59 -6.63 -1.59 -19.70
N ALA A 60 -5.51 -1.21 -19.11
CA ALA A 60 -4.42 -0.59 -19.85
C ALA A 60 -3.75 -1.56 -20.84
N SER A 61 -3.85 -2.87 -20.58
CA SER A 61 -3.24 -3.89 -21.43
C SER A 61 -4.12 -4.33 -22.61
N LYS A 62 -5.35 -3.84 -22.68
CA LYS A 62 -6.26 -4.19 -23.78
C LYS A 62 -5.92 -3.44 -25.08
#